data_829a9ccef8bf3dae2259e59b7b50918c
#
_entry.id   829a9ccef8bf3dae2259e59b7b50918c
#
_cell.length_a   1.000
_cell.length_b   1.000
_cell.length_c   1.000
_cell.angle_alpha   90.00
_cell.angle_beta   90.00
_cell.angle_gamma   90.00
#
_symmetry.space_group_name_H-M   'P 1'
#
loop_
_entity.id
_entity.type
_entity.pdbx_description
1 polymer ?
#
loop_
_entity_poly.entity_id
_entity_poly.type
_entity_poly.pdbx_seq_one_letter_code
_entity_poly.pdbx_strand_id
1 'polypeptide(L)'
;MFVGQARVSTGVCSVDEQMDQYDIPYDVIWLDIEYTDGKRYFTWDTNKFPNPQAMLGALVAKGRNLVTIIDPHLKVDTGYAVYREARDRDLFVKTKDRQNFEGELMCFRVRVRVL
;
A
#
# COMPACT_ATOMS: atom_id res chain seq x y z
N MET A 1 -5.83 21.79 23.83
CA MET A 1 -5.50 22.81 22.81
C MET A 1 -4.55 22.16 21.82
N PHE A 2 -5.11 21.58 20.76
CA PHE A 2 -4.33 20.91 19.71
C PHE A 2 -4.03 21.94 18.61
N VAL A 3 -2.78 22.39 18.55
CA VAL A 3 -2.29 23.25 17.49
C VAL A 3 -1.34 22.40 16.64
N GLY A 4 -1.58 22.33 15.34
CA GLY A 4 -0.69 21.74 14.36
C GLY A 4 -1.19 20.45 13.75
N GLN A 5 -2.35 20.48 13.14
CA GLN A 5 -2.75 19.39 12.23
C GLN A 5 -1.90 19.45 10.97
N ALA A 6 -0.84 18.64 10.95
CA ALA A 6 -0.36 18.12 9.68
C ALA A 6 -1.58 17.50 8.97
N ARG A 7 -1.81 17.85 7.71
CA ARG A 7 -2.91 17.32 6.91
C ARG A 7 -2.76 15.80 6.81
N VAL A 8 -3.38 15.12 7.74
CA VAL A 8 -3.59 13.67 7.67
C VAL A 8 -4.46 13.45 6.43
N SER A 9 -4.22 12.42 5.66
CA SER A 9 -4.91 12.14 4.41
C SER A 9 -6.41 12.40 4.52
N THR A 10 -6.86 13.44 3.87
CA THR A 10 -8.22 13.98 4.05
C THR A 10 -9.31 12.95 3.74
N GLY A 11 -9.02 11.97 2.85
CA GLY A 11 -10.00 10.95 2.46
C GLY A 11 -10.26 9.89 3.53
N VAL A 12 -9.24 9.24 4.06
CA VAL A 12 -9.39 8.15 5.05
C VAL A 12 -9.99 8.68 6.36
N CYS A 13 -9.47 9.83 6.84
CA CYS A 13 -9.99 10.42 8.06
C CYS A 13 -11.42 10.93 7.89
N SER A 14 -11.75 11.46 6.73
CA SER A 14 -13.13 11.91 6.44
C SER A 14 -14.12 10.73 6.43
N VAL A 15 -13.73 9.59 5.83
CA VAL A 15 -14.56 8.39 5.86
C VAL A 15 -14.72 7.87 7.29
N ASP A 16 -13.63 7.80 8.05
CA ASP A 16 -13.63 7.36 9.44
C ASP A 16 -14.55 8.24 10.32
N GLU A 17 -14.46 9.56 10.17
CA GLU A 17 -15.32 10.53 10.88
C GLU A 17 -16.79 10.41 10.47
N GLN A 18 -17.08 10.21 9.18
CA GLN A 18 -18.45 10.04 8.70
C GLN A 18 -19.07 8.73 9.19
N MET A 19 -18.31 7.63 9.24
CA MET A 19 -18.80 6.38 9.81
C MET A 19 -19.20 6.56 11.27
N ASP A 20 -18.39 7.28 12.06
CA ASP A 20 -18.74 7.62 13.45
C ASP A 20 -19.97 8.53 13.54
N GLN A 21 -20.05 9.55 12.69
CA GLN A 21 -21.15 10.53 12.68
C GLN A 21 -22.50 9.87 12.40
N TYR A 22 -22.51 8.83 11.53
CA TYR A 22 -23.74 8.16 11.11
C TYR A 22 -23.99 6.83 11.84
N ASP A 23 -23.23 6.56 12.91
CA ASP A 23 -23.33 5.31 13.68
C ASP A 23 -23.20 4.06 12.81
N ILE A 24 -22.35 4.11 11.77
CA ILE A 24 -22.08 2.97 10.88
C ILE A 24 -20.89 2.17 11.44
N PRO A 25 -21.10 0.95 11.96
CA PRO A 25 -20.04 0.14 12.51
C PRO A 25 -19.14 -0.39 11.39
N TYR A 26 -17.80 -0.28 11.60
CA TYR A 26 -16.82 -0.91 10.71
C TYR A 26 -15.51 -1.18 11.49
N ASP A 27 -14.76 -2.16 11.04
CA ASP A 27 -13.51 -2.60 11.67
C ASP A 27 -12.28 -2.29 10.83
N VAL A 28 -12.44 -2.21 9.50
CA VAL A 28 -11.32 -2.12 8.56
C VAL A 28 -11.60 -1.09 7.47
N ILE A 29 -10.62 -0.21 7.22
CA ILE A 29 -10.54 0.59 6.00
C ILE A 29 -9.63 -0.13 5.01
N TRP A 30 -10.06 -0.22 3.76
CA TRP A 30 -9.33 -0.86 2.69
C TRP A 30 -8.87 0.18 1.66
N LEU A 31 -7.58 0.19 1.32
CA LEU A 31 -7.00 1.10 0.33
C LEU A 31 -6.58 0.36 -0.93
N ASP A 32 -7.05 0.84 -2.06
CA ASP A 32 -6.60 0.42 -3.38
C ASP A 32 -5.25 1.06 -3.73
N ILE A 33 -4.71 0.74 -4.90
CA ILE A 33 -3.35 1.08 -5.35
C ILE A 33 -3.01 2.58 -5.32
N GLU A 34 -4.00 3.45 -5.24
CA GLU A 34 -3.85 4.90 -5.20
C GLU A 34 -3.15 5.43 -3.94
N TYR A 35 -2.95 4.59 -2.90
CA TYR A 35 -2.14 4.97 -1.75
C TYR A 35 -0.64 5.05 -2.06
N THR A 36 -0.22 4.37 -3.11
CA THR A 36 1.19 4.20 -3.46
C THR A 36 1.76 5.39 -4.22
N ASP A 37 3.06 5.62 -4.11
CA ASP A 37 3.79 6.53 -4.99
C ASP A 37 3.95 5.93 -6.38
N GLY A 38 3.23 6.48 -7.35
CA GLY A 38 3.33 6.10 -8.75
C GLY A 38 3.08 4.61 -9.02
N LYS A 39 2.16 3.97 -8.30
CA LYS A 39 1.80 2.54 -8.37
C LYS A 39 2.97 1.60 -8.01
N ARG A 40 3.81 2.03 -7.07
CA ARG A 40 4.87 1.20 -6.48
C ARG A 40 4.39 0.67 -5.13
N TYR A 41 4.18 -0.61 -5.00
CA TYR A 41 3.81 -1.24 -3.72
C TYR A 41 4.88 -0.98 -2.65
N PHE A 42 4.49 -1.00 -1.36
CA PHE A 42 5.34 -0.70 -0.21
C PHE A 42 5.85 0.76 -0.17
N THR A 43 5.17 1.68 -0.86
CA THR A 43 5.42 3.11 -0.79
C THR A 43 4.15 3.86 -0.43
N TRP A 44 4.31 5.11 0.00
CA TRP A 44 3.20 6.03 0.21
C TRP A 44 3.31 7.23 -0.73
N ASP A 45 2.22 7.62 -1.34
CA ASP A 45 2.11 8.92 -2.00
C ASP A 45 2.07 10.01 -0.92
N THR A 46 3.20 10.67 -0.70
CA THR A 46 3.34 11.69 0.36
C THR A 46 2.48 12.93 0.16
N ASN A 47 1.99 13.18 -1.05
CA ASN A 47 1.05 14.27 -1.32
C ASN A 47 -0.35 13.92 -0.80
N LYS A 48 -0.78 12.67 -0.97
CA LYS A 48 -2.07 12.18 -0.50
C LYS A 48 -2.02 11.73 0.96
N PHE A 49 -0.90 11.17 1.39
CA PHE A 49 -0.68 10.63 2.72
C PHE A 49 0.59 11.23 3.34
N PRO A 50 0.56 12.53 3.73
CA PRO A 50 1.76 13.22 4.24
C PRO A 50 2.25 12.67 5.57
N ASN A 51 1.38 12.05 6.36
CA ASN A 51 1.74 11.39 7.62
C ASN A 51 0.94 10.11 7.83
N PRO A 52 1.30 9.01 7.14
CA PRO A 52 0.58 7.74 7.25
C PRO A 52 0.65 7.14 8.66
N GLN A 53 1.72 7.38 9.40
CA GLN A 53 1.85 6.87 10.78
C GLN A 53 0.83 7.51 11.73
N ALA A 54 0.61 8.82 11.63
CA ALA A 54 -0.40 9.49 12.43
C ALA A 54 -1.82 9.02 12.09
N MET A 55 -2.11 8.81 10.79
CA MET A 55 -3.37 8.25 10.32
C MET A 55 -3.60 6.83 10.89
N LEU A 56 -2.61 5.95 10.77
CA LEU A 56 -2.68 4.60 11.33
C LEU A 56 -2.88 4.62 12.84
N GLY A 57 -2.16 5.49 13.56
CA GLY A 57 -2.31 5.64 15.01
C GLY A 57 -3.72 6.09 15.42
N ALA A 58 -4.35 6.98 14.64
CA ALA A 58 -5.72 7.43 14.88
C ALA A 58 -6.75 6.30 14.70
N LEU A 59 -6.61 5.47 13.67
CA LEU A 59 -7.46 4.30 13.44
C LEU A 59 -7.30 3.26 14.56
N VAL A 60 -6.05 2.93 14.90
CA VAL A 60 -5.74 1.95 15.96
C VAL A 60 -6.29 2.41 17.31
N ALA A 61 -6.24 3.70 17.63
CA ALA A 61 -6.80 4.26 18.86
C ALA A 61 -8.33 4.04 18.99
N LYS A 62 -9.04 3.85 17.87
CA LYS A 62 -10.46 3.51 17.80
C LYS A 62 -10.72 2.01 17.65
N GLY A 63 -9.68 1.16 17.73
CA GLY A 63 -9.76 -0.28 17.51
C GLY A 63 -9.96 -0.68 16.03
N ARG A 64 -9.62 0.21 15.10
CA ARG A 64 -9.79 -0.01 13.65
C ARG A 64 -8.47 -0.37 12.99
N ASN A 65 -8.55 -1.11 11.90
CA ASN A 65 -7.40 -1.53 11.11
C ASN A 65 -7.44 -0.91 9.71
N LEU A 66 -6.28 -0.90 9.07
CA LEU A 66 -6.13 -0.52 7.68
C LEU A 66 -5.52 -1.67 6.90
N VAL A 67 -6.10 -2.00 5.78
CA VAL A 67 -5.59 -2.99 4.83
C VAL A 67 -5.28 -2.28 3.51
N THR A 68 -4.15 -2.60 2.92
CA THR A 68 -3.77 -2.11 1.60
C THR A 68 -3.72 -3.26 0.61
N ILE A 69 -4.08 -2.99 -0.64
CA ILE A 69 -3.86 -3.95 -1.72
C ILE A 69 -2.36 -4.15 -1.96
N ILE A 70 -1.95 -5.38 -2.17
CA ILE A 70 -0.62 -5.76 -2.66
C ILE A 70 -0.80 -6.94 -3.60
N ASP A 71 -0.80 -6.67 -4.90
CA ASP A 71 -0.88 -7.70 -5.92
C ASP A 71 0.49 -8.36 -6.15
N PRO A 72 0.52 -9.57 -6.71
CA PRO A 72 1.77 -10.30 -6.94
C PRO A 72 2.53 -9.79 -8.18
N HIS A 73 2.53 -8.50 -8.41
CA HIS A 73 3.28 -7.87 -9.48
C HIS A 73 3.95 -6.58 -9.01
N LEU A 74 5.06 -6.24 -9.64
CA LEU A 74 5.81 -5.01 -9.37
C LEU A 74 5.90 -4.16 -10.63
N LYS A 75 5.82 -2.84 -10.46
CA LYS A 75 6.10 -1.91 -11.54
C LYS A 75 7.55 -2.04 -11.99
N VAL A 76 7.77 -2.12 -13.28
CA VAL A 76 9.12 -2.13 -13.88
C VAL A 76 9.68 -0.71 -13.81
N ASP A 77 10.56 -0.47 -12.86
CA ASP A 77 11.16 0.83 -12.61
C ASP A 77 12.50 0.67 -11.91
N THR A 78 13.57 1.09 -12.57
CA THR A 78 14.93 1.01 -12.03
C THR A 78 15.17 1.94 -10.83
N GLY A 79 14.35 2.97 -10.64
CA GLY A 79 14.34 3.81 -9.46
C GLY A 79 13.68 3.17 -8.23
N TYR A 80 12.92 2.10 -8.44
CA TYR A 80 12.14 1.41 -7.41
C TYR A 80 12.96 0.30 -6.73
N ALA A 81 13.29 0.49 -5.45
CA ALA A 81 14.20 -0.41 -4.73
C ALA A 81 13.72 -1.86 -4.68
N VAL A 82 12.42 -2.09 -4.44
CA VAL A 82 11.83 -3.43 -4.37
C VAL A 82 11.94 -4.16 -5.72
N TYR A 83 11.72 -3.45 -6.83
CA TYR A 83 11.91 -4.01 -8.17
C TYR A 83 13.37 -4.40 -8.42
N ARG A 84 14.33 -3.53 -8.05
CA ARG A 84 15.76 -3.84 -8.20
C ARG A 84 16.14 -5.08 -7.41
N GLU A 85 15.74 -5.15 -6.14
CA GLU A 85 16.03 -6.29 -5.28
C GLU A 85 15.41 -7.59 -5.83
N ALA A 86 14.16 -7.54 -6.28
CA ALA A 86 13.49 -8.69 -6.87
C ALA A 86 14.20 -9.18 -8.16
N ARG A 87 14.66 -8.25 -9.00
CA ARG A 87 15.44 -8.54 -10.20
C ARG A 87 16.81 -9.16 -9.85
N ASP A 88 17.53 -8.56 -8.92
CA ASP A 88 18.88 -8.98 -8.55
C ASP A 88 18.88 -10.38 -7.86
N ARG A 89 17.77 -10.71 -7.20
CA ARG A 89 17.52 -12.03 -6.62
C ARG A 89 16.83 -13.03 -7.55
N ASP A 90 16.57 -12.65 -8.80
CA ASP A 90 15.90 -13.49 -9.80
C ASP A 90 14.54 -14.06 -9.35
N LEU A 91 13.70 -13.21 -8.73
CA LEU A 91 12.43 -13.62 -8.13
C LEU A 91 11.24 -13.55 -9.09
N PHE A 92 11.42 -13.05 -10.30
CA PHE A 92 10.32 -12.90 -11.26
C PHE A 92 9.93 -14.23 -11.91
N VAL A 93 8.67 -14.29 -12.34
CA VAL A 93 8.15 -15.40 -13.13
C VAL A 93 8.87 -15.44 -14.49
N LYS A 94 9.27 -16.63 -14.90
CA LYS A 94 9.98 -16.83 -16.15
C LYS A 94 9.04 -17.34 -17.24
N THR A 95 9.35 -16.96 -18.47
CA THR A 95 8.80 -17.58 -19.68
C THR A 95 9.32 -19.01 -19.82
N LYS A 96 8.77 -19.76 -20.79
CA LYS A 96 9.25 -21.11 -21.13
C LYS A 96 10.75 -21.13 -21.47
N ASP A 97 11.23 -20.06 -22.07
CA ASP A 97 12.63 -19.90 -22.50
C ASP A 97 13.54 -19.30 -21.40
N ARG A 98 13.06 -19.33 -20.15
CA ARG A 98 13.76 -18.82 -18.94
C ARG A 98 14.08 -17.32 -18.96
N GLN A 99 13.46 -16.56 -19.84
CA GLN A 99 13.51 -15.10 -19.81
C GLN A 99 12.51 -14.59 -18.78
N ASN A 100 12.71 -13.38 -18.25
CA ASN A 100 11.69 -12.74 -17.44
C ASN A 100 10.43 -12.50 -18.30
N PHE A 101 9.27 -12.74 -17.74
CA PHE A 101 8.02 -12.39 -18.40
C PHE A 101 7.91 -10.86 -18.39
N GLU A 102 8.32 -10.20 -19.48
CA GLU A 102 8.41 -8.75 -19.58
C GLU A 102 7.06 -8.14 -19.96
N GLY A 103 6.68 -7.10 -19.19
CA GLY A 103 5.55 -6.21 -19.41
C GLY A 103 5.79 -4.93 -18.62
N GLU A 104 4.85 -4.01 -18.61
CA GLU A 104 4.92 -2.84 -17.71
C GLU A 104 4.94 -3.23 -16.22
N LEU A 105 4.45 -4.44 -15.94
CA LEU A 105 4.38 -5.05 -14.62
C LEU A 105 5.01 -6.45 -14.68
N MET A 106 5.87 -6.77 -13.73
CA MET A 106 6.49 -8.07 -13.60
C MET A 106 5.93 -8.82 -12.39
N CYS A 107 5.38 -10.02 -12.63
CA CYS A 107 4.92 -10.89 -11.55
C CYS A 107 6.11 -11.56 -10.87
N PHE A 108 6.07 -11.66 -9.55
CA PHE A 108 7.06 -12.38 -8.77
C PHE A 108 6.50 -13.72 -8.27
N ARG A 109 7.42 -14.68 -8.07
CA ARG A 109 7.09 -16.01 -7.58
C ARG A 109 6.78 -15.93 -6.08
N VAL A 110 5.50 -16.02 -5.71
CA VAL A 110 5.10 -16.13 -4.31
C VAL A 110 5.34 -17.57 -3.85
N ARG A 111 6.21 -17.76 -2.87
CA ARG A 111 6.35 -19.03 -2.17
C ARG A 111 5.57 -18.93 -0.86
N VAL A 112 4.35 -19.41 -0.85
CA VAL A 112 3.59 -19.52 0.41
C VAL A 112 4.20 -20.65 1.22
N ARG A 113 4.78 -20.34 2.38
CA ARG A 113 5.06 -21.32 3.42
C ARG A 113 3.85 -21.32 4.34
N VAL A 114 3.08 -22.38 4.29
CA VAL A 114 2.11 -22.67 5.34
C VAL A 114 2.93 -23.19 6.53
N LEU A 115 2.90 -22.46 7.62
CA LEU A 115 3.47 -22.89 8.91
C LEU A 115 2.45 -23.75 9.63
#